data_fa58b77418cbafb07db226fc19de902e
#
_entry.id   fa58b77418cbafb07db226fc19de902e
#
_cell.length_a   1.000
_cell.length_b   1.000
_cell.length_c   1.000
_cell.angle_alpha   90.00
_cell.angle_beta   90.00
_cell.angle_gamma   90.00
#
_symmetry.space_group_name_H-M   'P 1'
#
loop_
_entity.id
_entity.type
_entity.pdbx_description
1 polymer ?
#
loop_
_entity_poly.entity_id
_entity_poly.type
_entity_poly.pdbx_seq_one_letter_code
_entity_poly.pdbx_strand_id
1 'polypeptide(L)'
;RGRHTDAGFNFGFGFGGFRLLGRDFFDFNIKGRFEFESVSGTLSRAVQYKRGINKAYELLTENVKFDNSLNKTIYPFDRKGYTFPRKINSYRLSLAFNNKVKAGIHFLKAKDDIDEINLFDSTFVENSLFSVDTSITGDSSLQYFNLAQFIDSIANGDSSAINIKQRNWSDDKPGENLALGFDLEGALDDRKLIFQAGWNMSLTNYNLWGGTASKDSLDLLMDDTTDGKLLGDYPIGQIGDFIDAWTDIFTINPLYMVPILPIDPIVAQESTFKAFMNMPASAYYFRLKGSYRFNNIFIEYRQLGPGYISFGNPYLTNNIREFNLKDRLSLLGRRLMFVAGYQYRDNKLSDLIVNPIVTKTFSLNTTLVPGPGAPSIVANIQSIGKTNGIDSIDTDKYGNFLRDNRENSQALNLMASINIPGSFKNFTSISSFNINSITYSDNLSKSRKKDYFFQKSETKSISATISNRFNSSLKTNSSYNLTEISIPYLDSENVAKKRIDRWTSLSNSLSYTLEKFSVNIGGGFDFTSNGKNNTPSINLYGLKFNADWDIVDNLILSFNLSTRLNNTKTKQYNTNEDKEEITSEWKTSSSGINLTLGYRF
;
A
#
# COMPACT_ATOMS: atom_id res chain seq x y z
N ARG A 1 -10.25 -17.61 5.98
CA ARG A 1 -10.43 -17.64 7.45
C ARG A 1 -9.10 -18.02 8.07
N GLY A 2 -8.56 -17.21 9.01
CA GLY A 2 -7.33 -17.51 9.74
C GLY A 2 -7.64 -18.00 11.15
N ARG A 3 -6.69 -18.73 11.73
CA ARG A 3 -6.71 -19.10 13.17
C ARG A 3 -5.58 -18.34 13.85
N HIS A 4 -5.88 -17.76 14.98
CA HIS A 4 -4.89 -17.14 15.86
C HIS A 4 -4.91 -17.86 17.20
N THR A 5 -3.73 -18.21 17.71
CA THR A 5 -3.55 -18.84 19.00
C THR A 5 -2.50 -18.07 19.78
N ASP A 6 -2.81 -17.70 21.01
CA ASP A 6 -1.93 -17.03 21.94
C ASP A 6 -1.87 -17.86 23.22
N ALA A 7 -0.66 -18.12 23.70
CA ALA A 7 -0.41 -18.86 24.94
C ALA A 7 0.75 -18.19 25.70
N GLY A 8 0.56 -17.96 26.99
CA GLY A 8 1.57 -17.36 27.85
C GLY A 8 1.83 -18.18 29.09
N PHE A 9 3.09 -18.30 29.48
CA PHE A 9 3.55 -18.96 30.68
C PHE A 9 4.44 -18.02 31.50
N ASN A 10 4.12 -17.85 32.81
CA ASN A 10 4.92 -17.06 33.71
C ASN A 10 5.78 -17.96 34.60
N PHE A 11 7.06 -17.60 34.74
CA PHE A 11 7.97 -18.27 35.65
C PHE A 11 8.74 -17.27 36.51
N GLY A 12 9.22 -17.69 37.65
CA GLY A 12 10.03 -16.87 38.53
C GLY A 12 11.10 -17.67 39.23
N PHE A 13 12.32 -17.15 39.28
CA PHE A 13 13.41 -17.65 40.10
C PHE A 13 13.80 -16.57 41.08
N GLY A 14 13.80 -16.89 42.36
CA GLY A 14 14.30 -16.04 43.44
C GLY A 14 15.40 -16.73 44.22
N PHE A 15 16.57 -16.12 44.34
CA PHE A 15 17.53 -16.47 45.35
C PHE A 15 17.38 -15.48 46.50
N GLY A 16 17.01 -15.96 47.65
CA GLY A 16 16.98 -15.15 48.88
C GLY A 16 18.39 -14.72 49.22
N GLY A 17 18.69 -13.43 49.11
CA GLY A 17 19.95 -12.86 49.55
C GLY A 17 20.06 -12.88 51.08
N PHE A 18 21.28 -12.81 51.59
CA PHE A 18 21.49 -12.60 53.00
C PHE A 18 21.70 -11.11 53.31
N ARG A 19 21.21 -10.68 54.46
CA ARG A 19 21.34 -9.30 54.91
C ARG A 19 22.55 -9.18 55.84
N LEU A 20 23.57 -8.41 55.43
CA LEU A 20 24.73 -8.13 56.24
C LEU A 20 24.86 -6.60 56.42
N LEU A 21 25.03 -6.13 57.67
CA LEU A 21 25.17 -4.71 58.02
C LEU A 21 24.06 -3.80 57.48
N GLY A 22 22.84 -4.30 57.43
CA GLY A 22 21.69 -3.54 56.96
C GLY A 22 21.56 -3.38 55.46
N ARG A 23 22.45 -4.03 54.69
CA ARG A 23 22.38 -4.08 53.22
C ARG A 23 22.05 -5.49 52.72
N ASP A 24 21.16 -5.57 51.76
CA ASP A 24 20.79 -6.83 51.12
C ASP A 24 21.87 -7.16 50.07
N PHE A 25 22.53 -8.29 50.22
CA PHE A 25 23.52 -8.82 49.30
C PHE A 25 22.90 -10.01 48.57
N PHE A 26 23.02 -10.00 47.22
CA PHE A 26 22.56 -11.07 46.33
C PHE A 26 21.05 -11.38 46.37
N ASP A 27 20.21 -10.38 46.65
CA ASP A 27 18.78 -10.53 46.42
C ASP A 27 18.53 -10.48 44.89
N PHE A 28 18.31 -11.64 44.34
CA PHE A 28 18.15 -11.80 42.90
C PHE A 28 16.76 -12.38 42.63
N ASN A 29 15.86 -11.56 42.12
CA ASN A 29 14.50 -11.97 41.79
C ASN A 29 14.27 -11.75 40.30
N ILE A 30 14.29 -12.82 39.50
CA ILE A 30 13.97 -12.80 38.09
C ILE A 30 12.55 -13.32 37.91
N LYS A 31 11.67 -12.47 37.41
CA LYS A 31 10.36 -12.85 36.92
C LYS A 31 10.42 -12.94 35.38
N GLY A 32 10.11 -14.08 34.84
CA GLY A 32 10.09 -14.29 33.39
C GLY A 32 8.68 -14.61 32.90
N ARG A 33 8.42 -14.25 31.66
CA ARG A 33 7.22 -14.62 30.94
C ARG A 33 7.61 -15.14 29.57
N PHE A 34 7.14 -16.33 29.28
CA PHE A 34 7.25 -16.97 27.99
C PHE A 34 5.93 -16.80 27.24
N GLU A 35 5.97 -16.39 25.98
CA GLU A 35 4.80 -16.20 25.14
C GLU A 35 5.00 -16.92 23.81
N PHE A 36 3.97 -17.61 23.37
CA PHE A 36 3.89 -18.25 22.06
C PHE A 36 2.67 -17.74 21.33
N GLU A 37 2.87 -17.26 20.11
CA GLU A 37 1.82 -16.81 19.21
C GLU A 37 1.89 -17.60 17.91
N SER A 38 0.75 -18.02 17.37
CA SER A 38 0.67 -18.62 16.05
C SER A 38 -0.50 -18.06 15.25
N VAL A 39 -0.28 -17.88 13.97
CA VAL A 39 -1.30 -17.45 13.00
C VAL A 39 -1.23 -18.36 11.80
N SER A 40 -2.35 -18.93 11.40
CA SER A 40 -2.46 -19.71 10.17
C SER A 40 -3.68 -19.29 9.35
N GLY A 41 -3.59 -19.32 8.03
CA GLY A 41 -4.69 -18.91 7.17
C GLY A 41 -4.37 -18.97 5.69
N THR A 42 -5.35 -18.56 4.89
CA THR A 42 -5.21 -18.40 3.44
C THR A 42 -5.16 -16.90 3.11
N LEU A 43 -4.05 -16.45 2.52
CA LEU A 43 -3.83 -15.04 2.12
C LEU A 43 -4.54 -14.70 0.81
N SER A 44 -4.52 -15.61 -0.15
CA SER A 44 -5.16 -15.44 -1.45
C SER A 44 -5.87 -16.72 -1.85
N ARG A 45 -6.96 -16.58 -2.59
CA ARG A 45 -7.67 -17.70 -3.19
C ARG A 45 -7.22 -17.88 -4.63
N ALA A 46 -7.32 -19.10 -5.15
CA ALA A 46 -6.87 -19.47 -6.48
C ALA A 46 -7.48 -18.64 -7.61
N VAL A 47 -8.71 -18.18 -7.46
CA VAL A 47 -9.40 -17.31 -8.43
C VAL A 47 -10.29 -16.36 -7.67
N GLN A 48 -10.09 -15.06 -7.86
CA GLN A 48 -11.07 -14.09 -7.40
C GLN A 48 -12.07 -13.83 -8.53
N TYR A 49 -13.29 -14.34 -8.37
CA TYR A 49 -14.41 -13.92 -9.21
C TYR A 49 -14.75 -12.46 -8.88
N LYS A 50 -14.24 -11.53 -9.67
CA LYS A 50 -14.83 -10.19 -9.68
C LYS A 50 -16.18 -10.30 -10.38
N ARG A 51 -17.20 -9.63 -9.84
CA ARG A 51 -18.46 -9.44 -10.57
C ARG A 51 -18.15 -8.81 -11.93
N GLY A 52 -18.36 -9.57 -12.98
CA GLY A 52 -18.05 -9.16 -14.36
C GLY A 52 -17.51 -10.33 -15.15
N ILE A 53 -17.19 -10.07 -16.39
CA ILE A 53 -16.65 -11.02 -17.36
C ILE A 53 -15.33 -11.57 -16.84
N ASN A 54 -15.30 -12.83 -16.54
CA ASN A 54 -14.10 -13.49 -16.05
C ASN A 54 -13.23 -13.89 -17.24
N LYS A 55 -12.16 -13.16 -17.49
CA LYS A 55 -11.19 -13.45 -18.56
C LYS A 55 -10.20 -14.56 -18.12
N ALA A 56 -10.71 -15.69 -17.61
CA ALA A 56 -9.87 -16.83 -17.29
C ALA A 56 -9.28 -17.49 -18.55
N TYR A 57 -9.91 -17.27 -19.68
CA TYR A 57 -9.50 -17.75 -21.00
C TYR A 57 -9.56 -16.61 -22.01
N GLU A 58 -8.62 -16.60 -22.93
CA GLU A 58 -8.61 -15.69 -24.07
C GLU A 58 -8.44 -16.51 -25.34
N LEU A 59 -9.37 -16.35 -26.29
CA LEU A 59 -9.24 -16.94 -27.62
C LEU A 59 -8.11 -16.21 -28.37
N LEU A 60 -7.12 -16.96 -28.83
CA LEU A 60 -6.04 -16.45 -29.66
C LEU A 60 -6.50 -16.35 -31.11
N THR A 61 -7.21 -15.27 -31.45
CA THR A 61 -7.84 -15.08 -32.78
C THR A 61 -6.86 -15.20 -33.96
N GLU A 62 -5.63 -14.72 -33.77
CA GLU A 62 -4.57 -14.79 -34.76
C GLU A 62 -4.10 -16.24 -35.07
N ASN A 63 -4.39 -17.17 -34.19
CA ASN A 63 -3.97 -18.55 -34.28
C ASN A 63 -5.11 -19.53 -34.59
N VAL A 64 -6.31 -19.04 -34.88
CA VAL A 64 -7.42 -19.88 -35.38
C VAL A 64 -7.04 -20.40 -36.78
N LYS A 65 -6.97 -21.72 -36.92
CA LYS A 65 -6.52 -22.39 -38.16
C LYS A 65 -7.45 -23.52 -38.52
N PHE A 66 -7.67 -23.71 -39.83
CA PHE A 66 -8.26 -24.93 -40.32
C PHE A 66 -7.18 -26.02 -40.41
N ASP A 67 -7.38 -27.11 -39.68
CA ASP A 67 -6.50 -28.28 -39.71
C ASP A 67 -6.99 -29.27 -40.76
N ASN A 68 -6.25 -29.34 -41.87
CA ASN A 68 -6.61 -30.22 -42.97
C ASN A 68 -6.54 -31.70 -42.62
N SER A 69 -5.72 -32.09 -41.64
CA SER A 69 -5.58 -33.51 -41.21
C SER A 69 -6.80 -33.95 -40.42
N LEU A 70 -7.39 -33.07 -39.64
CA LEU A 70 -8.55 -33.30 -38.78
C LEU A 70 -9.86 -32.84 -39.45
N ASN A 71 -9.76 -32.16 -40.63
CA ASN A 71 -10.88 -31.55 -41.35
C ASN A 71 -11.77 -30.66 -40.47
N LYS A 72 -11.16 -29.85 -39.63
CA LYS A 72 -11.87 -28.93 -38.72
C LYS A 72 -11.08 -27.69 -38.36
N THR A 73 -11.79 -26.64 -37.93
CA THR A 73 -11.18 -25.42 -37.41
C THR A 73 -10.77 -25.63 -35.95
N ILE A 74 -9.51 -25.32 -35.65
CA ILE A 74 -8.97 -25.38 -34.29
C ILE A 74 -8.97 -24.00 -33.66
N TYR A 75 -9.60 -23.86 -32.50
CA TYR A 75 -9.71 -22.63 -31.72
C TYR A 75 -8.76 -22.71 -30.52
N PRO A 76 -7.59 -22.05 -30.57
CA PRO A 76 -6.63 -22.06 -29.48
C PRO A 76 -7.01 -21.03 -28.41
N PHE A 77 -7.10 -21.49 -27.15
CA PHE A 77 -7.32 -20.65 -25.99
C PHE A 77 -6.06 -20.58 -25.13
N ASP A 78 -5.76 -19.38 -24.63
CA ASP A 78 -4.75 -19.17 -23.59
C ASP A 78 -5.45 -18.94 -22.23
N ARG A 79 -4.84 -19.45 -21.16
CA ARG A 79 -5.34 -19.22 -19.80
C ARG A 79 -4.78 -17.91 -19.25
N LYS A 80 -5.63 -17.04 -18.73
CA LYS A 80 -5.24 -15.77 -18.12
C LYS A 80 -5.84 -15.62 -16.71
N GLY A 81 -5.16 -14.79 -15.88
CA GLY A 81 -5.71 -14.39 -14.58
C GLY A 81 -5.71 -15.45 -13.48
N TYR A 82 -4.98 -16.54 -13.66
CA TYR A 82 -4.90 -17.61 -12.68
C TYR A 82 -3.92 -17.25 -11.56
N THR A 83 -4.35 -17.31 -10.29
CA THR A 83 -3.49 -17.15 -9.12
C THR A 83 -3.53 -18.43 -8.30
N PHE A 84 -2.39 -18.76 -7.66
CA PHE A 84 -2.34 -19.89 -6.73
C PHE A 84 -2.95 -19.51 -5.38
N PRO A 85 -3.69 -20.39 -4.71
CA PRO A 85 -4.08 -20.18 -3.33
C PRO A 85 -2.82 -20.15 -2.48
N ARG A 86 -2.66 -19.11 -1.66
CA ARG A 86 -1.48 -18.92 -0.82
C ARG A 86 -1.82 -19.16 0.63
N LYS A 87 -1.21 -20.17 1.22
CA LYS A 87 -1.32 -20.49 2.65
C LYS A 87 -0.21 -19.77 3.43
N ILE A 88 -0.53 -19.32 4.63
CA ILE A 88 0.42 -18.69 5.54
C ILE A 88 0.39 -19.38 6.89
N ASN A 89 1.57 -19.59 7.46
CA ASN A 89 1.77 -19.99 8.84
C ASN A 89 2.83 -19.05 9.46
N SER A 90 2.53 -18.50 10.60
CA SER A 90 3.44 -17.64 11.35
C SER A 90 3.50 -18.07 12.79
N TYR A 91 4.70 -18.09 13.34
CA TYR A 91 4.96 -18.45 14.72
C TYR A 91 5.88 -17.41 15.35
N ARG A 92 5.58 -17.04 16.57
CA ARG A 92 6.42 -16.18 17.37
C ARG A 92 6.61 -16.77 18.75
N LEU A 93 7.85 -16.79 19.18
CA LEU A 93 8.27 -17.20 20.52
C LEU A 93 8.94 -16.00 21.17
N SER A 94 8.50 -15.61 22.35
CA SER A 94 9.13 -14.50 23.06
C SER A 94 9.32 -14.78 24.55
N LEU A 95 10.40 -14.23 25.08
CA LEU A 95 10.82 -14.33 26.46
C LEU A 95 11.01 -12.93 27.03
N ALA A 96 10.30 -12.63 28.09
CA ALA A 96 10.39 -11.35 28.78
C ALA A 96 10.92 -11.54 30.20
N PHE A 97 11.85 -10.66 30.63
CA PHE A 97 12.44 -10.65 31.95
C PHE A 97 12.16 -9.33 32.66
N ASN A 98 11.55 -9.42 33.84
CA ASN A 98 11.27 -8.30 34.74
C ASN A 98 10.58 -7.09 34.05
N ASN A 99 9.86 -7.30 32.97
CA ASN A 99 9.32 -6.24 32.11
C ASN A 99 10.37 -5.23 31.58
N LYS A 100 11.65 -5.52 31.73
CA LYS A 100 12.76 -4.65 31.29
C LYS A 100 13.39 -5.10 29.99
N VAL A 101 13.46 -6.41 29.77
CA VAL A 101 14.04 -6.98 28.56
C VAL A 101 13.06 -7.98 27.97
N LYS A 102 12.82 -7.89 26.68
CA LYS A 102 12.04 -8.87 25.91
C LYS A 102 12.84 -9.25 24.67
N ALA A 103 13.01 -10.55 24.45
CA ALA A 103 13.60 -11.09 23.24
C ALA A 103 12.60 -12.01 22.56
N GLY A 104 12.54 -11.97 21.24
CA GLY A 104 11.64 -12.80 20.46
C GLY A 104 12.33 -13.35 19.22
N ILE A 105 11.90 -14.54 18.81
CA ILE A 105 12.19 -15.12 17.51
C ILE A 105 10.87 -15.35 16.80
N HIS A 106 10.86 -15.12 15.50
CA HIS A 106 9.66 -15.30 14.69
C HIS A 106 9.99 -15.97 13.38
N PHE A 107 9.01 -16.69 12.90
CA PHE A 107 9.05 -17.50 11.71
C PHE A 107 7.74 -17.27 10.96
N LEU A 108 7.83 -17.01 9.66
CA LEU A 108 6.67 -16.90 8.79
C LEU A 108 6.94 -17.68 7.52
N LYS A 109 6.05 -18.60 7.17
CA LYS A 109 6.07 -19.35 5.93
C LYS A 109 4.80 -19.05 5.15
N ALA A 110 4.95 -18.60 3.92
CA ALA A 110 3.86 -18.44 2.97
C ALA A 110 4.17 -19.23 1.70
N LYS A 111 3.30 -20.15 1.33
CA LYS A 111 3.50 -21.06 0.20
C LYS A 111 2.27 -21.10 -0.68
N ASP A 112 2.48 -21.05 -1.99
CA ASP A 112 1.45 -21.28 -2.97
C ASP A 112 1.11 -22.77 -3.02
N ASP A 113 -0.18 -23.09 -2.91
CA ASP A 113 -0.67 -24.44 -2.92
C ASP A 113 -0.87 -24.91 -4.36
N ILE A 114 -0.02 -25.84 -4.77
CA ILE A 114 -0.05 -26.39 -6.13
C ILE A 114 -1.12 -27.48 -6.24
N ASP A 115 -1.39 -28.18 -5.14
CA ASP A 115 -2.27 -29.35 -5.12
C ASP A 115 -3.76 -28.99 -5.17
N GLU A 116 -4.13 -27.80 -4.67
CA GLU A 116 -5.51 -27.30 -4.72
C GLU A 116 -5.93 -26.79 -6.10
N ILE A 117 -4.99 -26.67 -7.03
CA ILE A 117 -5.31 -26.22 -8.38
C ILE A 117 -5.60 -27.44 -9.25
N ASN A 118 -6.85 -27.82 -9.29
CA ASN A 118 -7.30 -28.73 -10.34
C ASN A 118 -7.30 -27.95 -11.68
N LEU A 119 -6.18 -28.07 -12.40
CA LEU A 119 -5.97 -27.42 -13.69
C LEU A 119 -6.99 -27.84 -14.74
N PHE A 120 -7.78 -28.87 -14.44
CA PHE A 120 -8.74 -29.53 -15.31
C PHE A 120 -10.14 -29.63 -14.71
N ASP A 121 -10.49 -28.75 -13.76
CA ASP A 121 -11.87 -28.68 -13.28
C ASP A 121 -12.78 -28.25 -14.44
N SER A 122 -13.49 -29.23 -15.00
CA SER A 122 -14.40 -29.04 -16.12
C SER A 122 -15.48 -28.01 -15.81
N THR A 123 -15.99 -28.02 -14.60
CA THR A 123 -17.03 -27.07 -14.15
C THR A 123 -16.54 -25.63 -14.11
N PHE A 124 -15.28 -25.41 -13.76
CA PHE A 124 -14.68 -24.08 -13.81
C PHE A 124 -14.49 -23.61 -15.26
N VAL A 125 -14.00 -24.49 -16.12
CA VAL A 125 -13.79 -24.22 -17.56
C VAL A 125 -15.12 -23.92 -18.24
N GLU A 126 -16.14 -24.71 -17.97
CA GLU A 126 -17.47 -24.58 -18.58
C GLU A 126 -18.20 -23.27 -18.17
N ASN A 127 -18.02 -22.80 -16.95
CA ASN A 127 -18.71 -21.62 -16.42
C ASN A 127 -17.94 -20.31 -16.58
N SER A 128 -16.69 -20.33 -17.06
CA SER A 128 -15.88 -19.14 -17.25
C SER A 128 -16.28 -18.40 -18.51
N LEU A 129 -16.70 -17.14 -18.37
CA LEU A 129 -16.99 -16.27 -19.52
C LEU A 129 -15.69 -15.74 -20.13
N PHE A 130 -15.63 -15.67 -21.43
CA PHE A 130 -14.56 -15.05 -22.19
C PHE A 130 -15.12 -14.20 -23.33
N SER A 131 -14.38 -13.19 -23.74
CA SER A 131 -14.74 -12.35 -24.90
C SER A 131 -14.20 -12.96 -26.18
N VAL A 132 -15.00 -12.92 -27.22
CA VAL A 132 -14.63 -13.34 -28.57
C VAL A 132 -14.68 -12.12 -29.47
N ASP A 133 -13.72 -12.02 -30.41
CA ASP A 133 -13.76 -10.99 -31.45
C ASP A 133 -14.98 -11.22 -32.34
N THR A 134 -15.75 -10.17 -32.53
CA THR A 134 -16.97 -10.20 -33.36
C THR A 134 -16.68 -10.57 -34.81
N SER A 135 -15.44 -10.43 -35.29
CA SER A 135 -15.01 -10.89 -36.61
C SER A 135 -15.08 -12.41 -36.77
N ILE A 136 -15.03 -13.18 -35.70
CA ILE A 136 -15.11 -14.64 -35.72
C ILE A 136 -16.57 -15.10 -35.67
N THR A 137 -17.41 -14.44 -34.87
CA THR A 137 -18.81 -14.82 -34.71
C THR A 137 -19.70 -14.28 -35.81
N GLY A 138 -19.29 -13.19 -36.45
CA GLY A 138 -20.13 -12.45 -37.43
C GLY A 138 -21.35 -11.77 -36.81
N ASP A 139 -21.56 -11.92 -35.49
CA ASP A 139 -22.70 -11.39 -34.74
C ASP A 139 -22.24 -10.67 -33.49
N SER A 140 -22.48 -9.38 -33.40
CA SER A 140 -22.11 -8.55 -32.24
C SER A 140 -22.85 -8.92 -30.94
N SER A 141 -23.96 -9.63 -31.01
CA SER A 141 -24.70 -10.13 -29.83
C SER A 141 -23.99 -11.30 -29.17
N LEU A 142 -23.10 -11.99 -29.89
CA LEU A 142 -22.34 -13.15 -29.42
C LEU A 142 -20.92 -12.76 -29.01
N GLN A 143 -20.77 -11.65 -28.32
CA GLN A 143 -19.46 -11.16 -27.89
C GLN A 143 -18.89 -11.90 -26.66
N TYR A 144 -19.76 -12.54 -25.87
CA TYR A 144 -19.37 -13.18 -24.60
C TYR A 144 -19.99 -14.56 -24.48
N PHE A 145 -19.11 -15.56 -24.26
CA PHE A 145 -19.50 -16.96 -24.13
C PHE A 145 -18.91 -17.57 -22.87
N ASN A 146 -19.58 -18.58 -22.30
CA ASN A 146 -18.87 -19.60 -21.56
C ASN A 146 -18.34 -20.66 -22.54
N LEU A 147 -17.42 -21.52 -22.08
CA LEU A 147 -16.78 -22.48 -22.97
C LEU A 147 -17.81 -23.48 -23.59
N ALA A 148 -18.81 -23.89 -22.81
CA ALA A 148 -19.86 -24.77 -23.31
C ALA A 148 -20.67 -24.12 -24.45
N GLN A 149 -21.09 -22.86 -24.28
CA GLN A 149 -21.76 -22.09 -25.32
C GLN A 149 -20.90 -21.89 -26.57
N PHE A 150 -19.59 -21.68 -26.39
CA PHE A 150 -18.67 -21.57 -27.51
C PHE A 150 -18.55 -22.87 -28.30
N ILE A 151 -18.44 -24.02 -27.61
CA ILE A 151 -18.41 -25.33 -28.22
C ILE A 151 -19.70 -25.56 -29.04
N ASP A 152 -20.85 -25.29 -28.47
CA ASP A 152 -22.13 -25.51 -29.13
C ASP A 152 -22.37 -24.56 -30.30
N SER A 153 -22.01 -23.28 -30.17
CA SER A 153 -22.37 -22.24 -31.15
C SER A 153 -21.33 -22.07 -32.25
N ILE A 154 -20.02 -22.17 -31.92
CA ILE A 154 -18.94 -21.83 -32.87
C ILE A 154 -18.18 -23.09 -33.31
N ALA A 155 -17.91 -23.99 -32.43
CA ALA A 155 -17.21 -25.25 -32.74
C ALA A 155 -18.17 -26.32 -33.28
N ASN A 156 -19.44 -25.99 -33.51
CA ASN A 156 -20.48 -26.89 -34.01
C ASN A 156 -20.65 -28.16 -33.13
N GLY A 157 -20.56 -27.99 -31.81
CA GLY A 157 -20.67 -29.09 -30.86
C GLY A 157 -19.41 -29.97 -30.75
N ASP A 158 -18.35 -29.70 -31.50
CA ASP A 158 -17.11 -30.46 -31.46
C ASP A 158 -16.11 -29.92 -30.45
N SER A 159 -16.09 -30.50 -29.26
CA SER A 159 -15.13 -30.13 -28.20
C SER A 159 -13.68 -30.39 -28.57
N SER A 160 -13.40 -31.28 -29.52
CA SER A 160 -12.04 -31.59 -29.99
C SER A 160 -11.46 -30.48 -30.88
N ALA A 161 -12.28 -29.53 -31.35
CA ALA A 161 -11.83 -28.31 -32.03
C ALA A 161 -11.24 -27.27 -31.04
N ILE A 162 -11.39 -27.47 -29.74
CA ILE A 162 -10.89 -26.54 -28.72
C ILE A 162 -9.51 -27.03 -28.25
N ASN A 163 -8.50 -26.20 -28.48
CA ASN A 163 -7.15 -26.43 -28.00
C ASN A 163 -6.82 -25.42 -26.89
N ILE A 164 -6.94 -25.84 -25.65
CA ILE A 164 -6.53 -25.03 -24.49
C ILE A 164 -5.03 -25.25 -24.31
N LYS A 165 -4.25 -24.24 -24.72
CA LYS A 165 -2.81 -24.27 -24.45
C LYS A 165 -2.59 -24.28 -22.93
N GLN A 166 -1.67 -25.13 -22.49
CA GLN A 166 -1.12 -25.00 -21.16
C GLN A 166 -0.58 -23.55 -21.05
N ARG A 167 -0.98 -22.85 -20.01
CA ARG A 167 -0.50 -21.51 -19.76
C ARG A 167 1.02 -21.46 -19.83
N ASN A 168 1.56 -20.45 -20.49
CA ASN A 168 2.97 -20.14 -20.36
C ASN A 168 3.21 -19.57 -18.97
N TRP A 169 3.62 -20.43 -18.05
CA TRP A 169 3.89 -20.10 -16.65
C TRP A 169 5.17 -19.27 -16.45
N SER A 170 5.79 -18.74 -17.51
CA SER A 170 6.99 -17.92 -17.38
C SER A 170 6.80 -16.74 -16.44
N ASP A 171 5.60 -16.17 -16.41
CA ASP A 171 5.30 -14.96 -15.63
C ASP A 171 4.59 -15.24 -14.30
N ASP A 172 3.94 -16.40 -14.12
CA ASP A 172 3.13 -16.73 -12.94
C ASP A 172 3.47 -18.14 -12.42
N LYS A 173 4.64 -18.28 -11.86
CA LYS A 173 5.06 -19.52 -11.21
C LYS A 173 4.63 -19.54 -9.75
N PRO A 174 4.29 -20.71 -9.19
CA PRO A 174 4.01 -20.80 -7.76
C PRO A 174 5.27 -20.50 -6.96
N GLY A 175 5.12 -19.74 -5.89
CA GLY A 175 6.23 -19.33 -5.06
C GLY A 175 6.09 -19.74 -3.60
N GLU A 176 7.21 -19.70 -2.90
CA GLU A 176 7.31 -19.90 -1.47
C GLU A 176 8.16 -18.80 -0.85
N ASN A 177 7.74 -18.33 0.31
CA ASN A 177 8.45 -17.31 1.08
C ASN A 177 8.59 -17.76 2.53
N LEU A 178 9.80 -17.70 3.03
CA LEU A 178 10.15 -18.01 4.40
C LEU A 178 10.84 -16.80 5.01
N ALA A 179 10.24 -16.16 6.03
CA ALA A 179 10.87 -15.11 6.79
C ALA A 179 11.22 -15.60 8.20
N LEU A 180 12.47 -15.39 8.56
CA LEU A 180 13.03 -15.72 9.87
C LEU A 180 13.57 -14.45 10.51
N GLY A 181 13.39 -14.28 11.81
CA GLY A 181 13.94 -13.11 12.45
C GLY A 181 13.94 -13.18 13.97
N PHE A 182 14.64 -12.22 14.54
CA PHE A 182 14.65 -11.99 15.97
C PHE A 182 14.43 -10.52 16.29
N ASP A 183 13.88 -10.25 17.45
CA ASP A 183 13.71 -8.93 17.99
C ASP A 183 14.14 -8.86 19.47
N LEU A 184 14.64 -7.70 19.87
CA LEU A 184 15.06 -7.39 21.23
C LEU A 184 14.44 -6.06 21.63
N GLU A 185 13.87 -6.02 22.81
CA GLU A 185 13.40 -4.80 23.47
C GLU A 185 14.07 -4.66 24.83
N GLY A 186 14.63 -3.50 25.12
CA GLY A 186 15.13 -3.12 26.43
C GLY A 186 14.39 -1.89 26.94
N ALA A 187 13.95 -1.90 28.19
CA ALA A 187 13.26 -0.80 28.83
C ALA A 187 14.02 -0.30 30.05
N LEU A 188 14.23 1.01 30.10
CA LEU A 188 14.92 1.72 31.17
C LEU A 188 14.00 2.79 31.76
N ASP A 189 14.34 3.31 32.94
CA ASP A 189 13.63 4.40 33.64
C ASP A 189 12.10 4.14 33.69
N ASP A 190 11.71 3.00 34.26
CA ASP A 190 10.32 2.56 34.37
C ASP A 190 9.56 2.59 33.03
N ARG A 191 10.23 2.08 31.98
CA ARG A 191 9.75 2.06 30.60
C ARG A 191 9.55 3.45 29.96
N LYS A 192 10.10 4.51 30.53
CA LYS A 192 10.11 5.82 29.87
C LYS A 192 11.08 5.86 28.70
N LEU A 193 12.14 5.07 28.76
CA LEU A 193 13.07 4.90 27.64
C LEU A 193 13.05 3.44 27.17
N ILE A 194 12.71 3.22 25.91
CA ILE A 194 12.62 1.89 25.31
C ILE A 194 13.52 1.84 24.09
N PHE A 195 14.43 0.90 24.10
CA PHE A 195 15.25 0.54 22.95
C PHE A 195 14.67 -0.72 22.31
N GLN A 196 14.60 -0.76 21.00
CA GLN A 196 14.18 -1.92 20.21
C GLN A 196 15.15 -2.13 19.06
N ALA A 197 15.50 -3.38 18.83
CA ALA A 197 16.29 -3.80 17.68
C ALA A 197 15.69 -5.08 17.11
N GLY A 198 15.76 -5.26 15.82
CA GLY A 198 15.35 -6.50 15.18
C GLY A 198 16.09 -6.71 13.87
N TRP A 199 16.24 -7.97 13.53
CA TRP A 199 16.79 -8.42 12.27
C TRP A 199 15.92 -9.53 11.70
N ASN A 200 15.74 -9.52 10.39
CA ASN A 200 14.94 -10.48 9.65
C ASN A 200 15.64 -10.85 8.35
N MET A 201 15.50 -12.09 7.96
CA MET A 201 15.89 -12.60 6.64
C MET A 201 14.66 -13.19 5.96
N SER A 202 14.51 -12.92 4.67
CA SER A 202 13.42 -13.43 3.85
C SER A 202 13.97 -14.24 2.70
N LEU A 203 13.74 -15.54 2.71
CA LEU A 203 14.03 -16.43 1.60
C LEU A 203 12.80 -16.51 0.71
N THR A 204 12.97 -16.29 -0.57
CA THR A 204 11.86 -16.35 -1.54
C THR A 204 12.26 -17.20 -2.73
N ASN A 205 11.51 -18.26 -2.95
CA ASN A 205 11.59 -19.07 -4.15
C ASN A 205 10.42 -18.70 -5.07
N TYR A 206 10.71 -18.30 -6.29
CA TYR A 206 9.73 -17.87 -7.29
C TYR A 206 9.23 -19.00 -8.21
N ASN A 207 9.75 -20.21 -8.04
CA ASN A 207 9.37 -21.33 -8.90
C ASN A 207 9.46 -22.67 -8.18
N LEU A 208 8.39 -23.04 -7.51
CA LEU A 208 8.30 -24.34 -6.83
C LEU A 208 8.35 -25.54 -7.76
N TRP A 209 8.01 -25.37 -9.04
CA TRP A 209 8.11 -26.45 -10.03
C TRP A 209 9.56 -26.80 -10.38
N GLY A 210 10.51 -25.90 -10.11
CA GLY A 210 11.93 -26.21 -10.25
C GLY A 210 12.46 -27.20 -9.22
N GLY A 211 11.66 -27.49 -8.19
CA GLY A 211 12.05 -28.38 -7.10
C GLY A 211 13.22 -27.86 -6.28
N THR A 212 13.74 -28.69 -5.38
CA THR A 212 14.95 -28.43 -4.60
C THR A 212 16.18 -28.71 -5.46
N ALA A 213 17.18 -27.82 -5.41
CA ALA A 213 18.43 -28.04 -6.12
C ALA A 213 19.19 -29.21 -5.50
N SER A 214 19.70 -30.11 -6.34
CA SER A 214 20.62 -31.16 -5.91
C SER A 214 22.07 -30.64 -5.90
N LYS A 215 22.96 -31.33 -5.18
CA LYS A 215 24.38 -31.00 -5.15
C LYS A 215 24.98 -31.00 -6.56
N ASP A 216 24.63 -32.00 -7.37
CA ASP A 216 25.12 -32.13 -8.75
C ASP A 216 24.63 -30.97 -9.64
N SER A 217 23.42 -30.45 -9.42
CA SER A 217 22.92 -29.29 -10.15
C SER A 217 23.58 -28.00 -9.71
N LEU A 218 24.03 -27.88 -8.48
CA LEU A 218 24.79 -26.74 -8.00
C LEU A 218 26.20 -26.73 -8.60
N ASP A 219 26.88 -27.88 -8.61
CA ASP A 219 28.18 -28.03 -9.23
C ASP A 219 28.15 -27.66 -10.72
N LEU A 220 27.12 -28.13 -11.44
CA LEU A 220 27.02 -27.92 -12.89
C LEU A 220 26.65 -26.46 -13.28
N LEU A 221 25.84 -25.78 -12.46
CA LEU A 221 25.21 -24.52 -12.85
C LEU A 221 25.79 -23.28 -12.16
N MET A 222 26.49 -23.46 -11.04
CA MET A 222 26.94 -22.35 -10.21
C MET A 222 28.44 -22.36 -9.93
N ASP A 223 29.15 -23.45 -10.29
CA ASP A 223 30.62 -23.48 -10.22
C ASP A 223 31.21 -22.72 -11.39
N ASP A 224 31.83 -21.56 -11.12
CA ASP A 224 32.38 -20.66 -12.12
C ASP A 224 33.80 -21.09 -12.60
N THR A 225 34.49 -21.94 -11.85
CA THR A 225 35.89 -22.31 -12.09
C THR A 225 36.19 -23.80 -11.98
N THR A 226 35.23 -24.66 -11.74
CA THR A 226 35.40 -26.11 -11.48
C THR A 226 36.25 -26.42 -10.25
N ASP A 227 36.41 -25.49 -9.33
CA ASP A 227 37.18 -25.66 -8.10
C ASP A 227 36.33 -26.11 -6.89
N GLY A 228 35.04 -26.38 -7.09
CA GLY A 228 34.10 -26.79 -6.04
C GLY A 228 33.75 -25.65 -5.09
N LYS A 229 33.91 -24.40 -5.50
CA LYS A 229 33.59 -23.21 -4.72
C LYS A 229 32.64 -22.30 -5.47
N LEU A 230 31.73 -21.62 -4.71
CA LEU A 230 30.87 -20.55 -5.19
C LEU A 230 31.44 -19.21 -4.76
N LEU A 231 31.44 -18.23 -5.66
CA LEU A 231 31.88 -16.86 -5.38
C LEU A 231 33.26 -16.80 -4.73
N GLY A 232 34.19 -17.64 -5.20
CA GLY A 232 35.58 -17.63 -4.82
C GLY A 232 35.94 -18.36 -3.52
N ASP A 233 35.05 -18.49 -2.52
CA ASP A 233 35.45 -19.03 -1.22
C ASP A 233 34.40 -19.95 -0.53
N TYR A 234 33.20 -20.10 -1.06
CA TYR A 234 32.18 -20.93 -0.42
C TYR A 234 32.19 -22.37 -0.98
N PRO A 235 32.54 -23.39 -0.19
CA PRO A 235 32.52 -24.77 -0.66
C PRO A 235 31.11 -25.23 -1.00
N ILE A 236 30.88 -25.72 -2.21
CA ILE A 236 29.57 -26.22 -2.67
C ILE A 236 29.05 -27.34 -1.79
N GLY A 237 29.93 -28.18 -1.24
CA GLY A 237 29.55 -29.24 -0.30
C GLY A 237 28.84 -28.71 0.95
N GLN A 238 29.28 -27.61 1.54
CA GLN A 238 28.62 -27.01 2.71
C GLN A 238 27.25 -26.42 2.35
N ILE A 239 27.08 -25.89 1.14
CA ILE A 239 25.80 -25.38 0.65
C ILE A 239 24.83 -26.54 0.42
N GLY A 240 25.32 -27.66 -0.15
CA GLY A 240 24.52 -28.88 -0.30
C GLY A 240 23.99 -29.40 1.04
N ASP A 241 24.86 -29.54 2.03
CA ASP A 241 24.50 -29.98 3.39
C ASP A 241 23.46 -29.01 4.03
N PHE A 242 23.59 -27.72 3.82
CA PHE A 242 22.61 -26.73 4.27
C PHE A 242 21.27 -26.90 3.55
N ILE A 243 21.26 -27.12 2.24
CA ILE A 243 20.03 -27.34 1.47
C ILE A 243 19.31 -28.58 1.97
N ASP A 244 20.05 -29.68 2.13
CA ASP A 244 19.48 -30.96 2.61
C ASP A 244 18.84 -30.83 4.00
N ALA A 245 19.49 -30.07 4.90
CA ALA A 245 18.97 -29.85 6.24
C ALA A 245 17.67 -29.02 6.29
N TRP A 246 17.42 -28.19 5.28
CA TRP A 246 16.27 -27.29 5.24
C TRP A 246 15.19 -27.68 4.22
N THR A 247 15.39 -28.74 3.45
CA THR A 247 14.49 -29.19 2.37
C THR A 247 13.06 -29.43 2.85
N ASP A 248 12.88 -29.97 4.05
CA ASP A 248 11.54 -30.24 4.61
C ASP A 248 10.80 -28.94 4.99
N ILE A 249 11.53 -27.88 5.25
CA ILE A 249 10.96 -26.60 5.70
C ILE A 249 10.73 -25.66 4.52
N PHE A 250 11.64 -25.61 3.56
CA PHE A 250 11.63 -24.65 2.47
C PHE A 250 12.27 -25.25 1.20
N THR A 251 11.67 -24.96 0.03
CA THR A 251 12.18 -25.42 -1.27
C THR A 251 13.34 -24.54 -1.72
N ILE A 252 14.57 -24.94 -1.44
CA ILE A 252 15.76 -24.18 -1.79
C ILE A 252 16.20 -24.53 -3.21
N ASN A 253 16.19 -23.53 -4.09
CA ASN A 253 16.75 -23.63 -5.43
C ASN A 253 17.37 -22.28 -5.84
N PRO A 254 18.69 -22.14 -5.79
CA PRO A 254 19.39 -20.87 -6.06
C PRO A 254 19.07 -20.26 -7.43
N LEU A 255 18.69 -21.06 -8.43
CA LEU A 255 18.30 -20.57 -9.75
C LEU A 255 16.98 -19.76 -9.73
N TYR A 256 16.14 -19.97 -8.72
CA TYR A 256 14.82 -19.34 -8.62
C TYR A 256 14.65 -18.52 -7.34
N MET A 257 15.74 -18.30 -6.62
CA MET A 257 15.75 -17.54 -5.37
C MET A 257 16.45 -16.19 -5.54
N VAL A 258 16.09 -15.27 -4.66
CA VAL A 258 16.89 -14.06 -4.46
C VAL A 258 18.24 -14.47 -3.85
N PRO A 259 19.37 -13.90 -4.32
CA PRO A 259 20.67 -14.18 -3.73
C PRO A 259 20.65 -13.94 -2.20
N ILE A 260 21.07 -14.93 -1.45
CA ILE A 260 21.18 -14.85 0.01
C ILE A 260 22.46 -14.10 0.39
N LEU A 261 23.54 -14.33 -0.37
CA LEU A 261 24.82 -13.70 -0.16
C LEU A 261 24.85 -12.27 -0.73
N PRO A 262 25.68 -11.38 -0.17
CA PRO A 262 25.89 -10.05 -0.74
C PRO A 262 26.31 -10.15 -2.20
N ILE A 263 25.71 -9.29 -3.04
CA ILE A 263 26.03 -9.24 -4.47
C ILE A 263 27.46 -8.74 -4.68
N ASP A 264 27.99 -7.92 -3.73
CA ASP A 264 29.37 -7.44 -3.76
C ASP A 264 30.28 -8.37 -2.95
N PRO A 265 31.13 -9.15 -3.60
CA PRO A 265 32.04 -10.06 -2.93
C PRO A 265 33.08 -9.35 -2.03
N ILE A 266 33.40 -8.08 -2.29
CA ILE A 266 34.33 -7.30 -1.49
C ILE A 266 33.80 -7.09 -0.08
N VAL A 267 32.50 -6.82 0.06
CA VAL A 267 31.86 -6.67 1.37
C VAL A 267 31.93 -7.96 2.20
N ALA A 268 31.81 -9.11 1.55
CA ALA A 268 31.92 -10.41 2.21
C ALA A 268 33.35 -10.69 2.72
N GLN A 269 34.35 -10.24 1.99
CA GLN A 269 35.78 -10.40 2.36
C GLN A 269 36.21 -9.43 3.47
N GLU A 270 35.69 -8.20 3.50
CA GLU A 270 36.05 -7.20 4.50
C GLU A 270 35.59 -7.55 5.92
N SER A 271 34.35 -8.03 6.08
CA SER A 271 33.77 -8.31 7.39
C SER A 271 32.52 -9.18 7.29
N THR A 272 32.52 -10.32 7.99
CA THR A 272 31.37 -11.19 8.11
C THR A 272 30.13 -10.45 8.65
N PHE A 273 30.32 -9.50 9.57
CA PHE A 273 29.22 -8.70 10.11
C PHE A 273 28.64 -7.75 9.06
N LYS A 274 29.49 -7.07 8.27
CA LYS A 274 29.02 -6.23 7.16
C LYS A 274 28.29 -7.07 6.10
N ALA A 275 28.84 -8.24 5.76
CA ALA A 275 28.20 -9.17 4.83
C ALA A 275 26.80 -9.57 5.30
N PHE A 276 26.67 -9.95 6.58
CA PHE A 276 25.41 -10.33 7.19
C PHE A 276 24.38 -9.19 7.17
N MET A 277 24.81 -7.97 7.52
CA MET A 277 23.90 -6.80 7.54
C MET A 277 23.51 -6.31 6.15
N ASN A 278 24.32 -6.59 5.12
CA ASN A 278 24.06 -6.17 3.73
C ASN A 278 23.54 -7.30 2.83
N MET A 279 23.12 -8.43 3.40
CA MET A 279 22.45 -9.48 2.64
C MET A 279 21.23 -8.92 1.91
N PRO A 280 21.07 -9.15 0.59
CA PRO A 280 19.96 -8.60 -0.18
C PRO A 280 18.59 -8.98 0.37
N ALA A 281 18.48 -10.16 0.97
CA ALA A 281 17.25 -10.70 1.54
C ALA A 281 17.05 -10.34 3.02
N SER A 282 17.87 -9.44 3.60
CA SER A 282 17.78 -9.05 5.01
C SER A 282 17.06 -7.73 5.22
N ALA A 283 16.50 -7.58 6.41
CA ALA A 283 15.97 -6.34 6.93
C ALA A 283 16.32 -6.19 8.41
N TYR A 284 16.64 -4.98 8.85
CA TYR A 284 16.88 -4.71 10.26
C TYR A 284 16.45 -3.30 10.66
N TYR A 285 16.21 -3.13 11.94
CA TYR A 285 15.89 -1.83 12.50
C TYR A 285 16.48 -1.66 13.90
N PHE A 286 16.75 -0.40 14.22
CA PHE A 286 17.06 0.07 15.55
C PHE A 286 16.12 1.22 15.88
N ARG A 287 15.49 1.16 17.05
CA ARG A 287 14.49 2.13 17.46
C ARG A 287 14.69 2.53 18.90
N LEU A 288 14.63 3.83 19.16
CA LEU A 288 14.64 4.41 20.49
C LEU A 288 13.35 5.21 20.69
N LYS A 289 12.64 4.94 21.75
CA LYS A 289 11.44 5.67 22.17
C LYS A 289 11.67 6.23 23.57
N GLY A 290 11.53 7.54 23.73
CA GLY A 290 11.55 8.20 25.02
C GLY A 290 10.20 8.85 25.30
N SER A 291 9.63 8.62 26.50
CA SER A 291 8.34 9.17 26.92
C SER A 291 8.47 9.83 28.28
N TYR A 292 8.73 11.13 28.26
CA TYR A 292 8.88 11.95 29.46
C TYR A 292 7.73 12.96 29.58
N ARG A 293 7.61 13.59 30.74
CA ARG A 293 6.46 14.44 31.08
C ARG A 293 6.10 15.49 30.01
N PHE A 294 7.11 16.07 29.37
CA PHE A 294 6.93 17.14 28.39
C PHE A 294 7.35 16.76 26.99
N ASN A 295 8.05 15.63 26.83
CA ASN A 295 8.69 15.26 25.60
C ASN A 295 8.49 13.79 25.29
N ASN A 296 8.15 13.48 24.03
CA ASN A 296 8.16 12.11 23.50
C ASN A 296 9.02 12.08 22.25
N ILE A 297 10.19 11.49 22.38
CA ILE A 297 11.16 11.33 21.29
C ILE A 297 11.04 9.93 20.68
N PHE A 298 11.14 9.87 19.37
CA PHE A 298 11.18 8.64 18.59
C PHE A 298 12.30 8.75 17.57
N ILE A 299 13.26 7.85 17.63
CA ILE A 299 14.36 7.72 16.66
C ILE A 299 14.30 6.31 16.11
N GLU A 300 14.36 6.18 14.79
CA GLU A 300 14.40 4.89 14.12
C GLU A 300 15.39 4.93 12.96
N TYR A 301 16.20 3.92 12.87
CA TYR A 301 16.96 3.57 11.68
C TYR A 301 16.48 2.21 11.21
N ARG A 302 16.14 2.08 9.92
CA ARG A 302 15.77 0.80 9.32
C ARG A 302 16.37 0.65 7.93
N GLN A 303 16.66 -0.59 7.60
CA GLN A 303 17.10 -0.98 6.27
C GLN A 303 16.34 -2.21 5.84
N LEU A 304 15.89 -2.21 4.58
CA LEU A 304 15.27 -3.36 3.93
C LEU A 304 16.03 -3.62 2.63
N GLY A 305 16.62 -4.79 2.52
CA GLY A 305 17.39 -5.21 1.36
C GLY A 305 16.54 -5.24 0.07
N PRO A 306 17.18 -5.16 -1.09
CA PRO A 306 16.48 -5.19 -2.38
C PRO A 306 15.75 -6.51 -2.64
N GLY A 307 16.24 -7.60 -2.08
CA GLY A 307 15.66 -8.93 -2.15
C GLY A 307 14.77 -9.29 -0.96
N TYR A 308 14.55 -8.38 -0.02
CA TYR A 308 13.65 -8.64 1.10
C TYR A 308 12.20 -8.55 0.65
N ILE A 309 11.54 -9.69 0.52
CA ILE A 309 10.16 -9.82 0.06
C ILE A 309 9.36 -10.58 1.11
N SER A 310 8.15 -10.14 1.40
CA SER A 310 7.25 -10.84 2.29
C SER A 310 5.91 -11.08 1.61
N PHE A 311 5.58 -12.34 1.40
CA PHE A 311 4.27 -12.72 0.88
C PHE A 311 3.14 -12.41 1.87
N GLY A 312 3.45 -12.27 3.16
CA GLY A 312 2.52 -11.81 4.18
C GLY A 312 2.23 -10.31 4.12
N ASN A 313 3.11 -9.52 3.45
CA ASN A 313 2.92 -8.08 3.24
C ASN A 313 3.36 -7.67 1.83
N PRO A 314 2.48 -7.84 0.82
CA PRO A 314 2.80 -7.54 -0.58
C PRO A 314 3.02 -6.05 -0.86
N TYR A 315 2.64 -5.16 0.06
CA TYR A 315 2.85 -3.71 -0.05
C TYR A 315 4.16 -3.23 0.58
N LEU A 316 4.99 -4.16 1.05
CA LEU A 316 6.27 -3.80 1.64
C LEU A 316 7.19 -3.20 0.58
N THR A 317 7.64 -1.97 0.82
CA THR A 317 8.66 -1.35 -0.02
C THR A 317 10.02 -1.84 0.42
N ASN A 318 10.72 -2.56 -0.43
CA ASN A 318 12.10 -3.01 -0.25
C ASN A 318 13.11 -2.01 -0.86
N ASN A 319 14.40 -2.34 -0.82
CA ASN A 319 15.49 -1.51 -1.33
C ASN A 319 15.49 -0.10 -0.73
N ILE A 320 15.39 -0.02 0.58
CA ILE A 320 15.36 1.25 1.30
C ILE A 320 16.27 1.23 2.53
N ARG A 321 16.91 2.38 2.76
CA ARG A 321 17.55 2.76 4.01
C ARG A 321 16.88 4.03 4.50
N GLU A 322 16.44 4.03 5.75
CA GLU A 322 15.62 5.11 6.29
C GLU A 322 16.04 5.47 7.71
N PHE A 323 16.19 6.75 7.95
CA PHE A 323 16.34 7.33 9.28
C PHE A 323 15.15 8.23 9.58
N ASN A 324 14.49 8.01 10.71
CA ASN A 324 13.34 8.76 11.20
C ASN A 324 13.66 9.36 12.56
N LEU A 325 13.47 10.65 12.69
CA LEU A 325 13.47 11.37 13.96
C LEU A 325 12.13 12.07 14.14
N LYS A 326 11.43 11.82 15.24
CA LYS A 326 10.22 12.55 15.61
C LYS A 326 10.33 12.97 17.07
N ASP A 327 10.01 14.21 17.33
CA ASP A 327 9.94 14.76 18.68
C ASP A 327 8.60 15.45 18.90
N ARG A 328 7.94 15.06 19.98
CA ARG A 328 6.69 15.68 20.41
C ARG A 328 6.91 16.38 21.75
N LEU A 329 6.88 17.69 21.71
CA LEU A 329 6.97 18.55 22.87
C LEU A 329 5.58 19.01 23.30
N SER A 330 5.23 18.85 24.57
CA SER A 330 3.95 19.24 25.16
C SER A 330 4.18 20.24 26.29
N LEU A 331 3.78 21.48 26.07
CA LEU A 331 3.98 22.61 26.98
C LEU A 331 2.65 23.11 27.54
N LEU A 332 2.70 24.00 28.55
CA LEU A 332 1.55 24.67 29.15
C LEU A 332 0.44 23.71 29.57
N GLY A 333 0.80 22.59 30.21
CA GLY A 333 -0.19 21.59 30.60
C GLY A 333 -0.86 20.90 29.40
N ARG A 334 -0.11 20.66 28.33
CA ARG A 334 -0.56 20.09 27.04
C ARG A 334 -1.45 21.01 26.19
N ARG A 335 -1.49 22.30 26.54
CA ARG A 335 -2.23 23.30 25.74
C ARG A 335 -1.48 23.70 24.48
N LEU A 336 -0.15 23.62 24.49
CA LEU A 336 0.70 23.89 23.35
C LEU A 336 1.51 22.63 23.04
N MET A 337 1.36 22.11 21.84
CA MET A 337 2.06 20.92 21.36
C MET A 337 2.80 21.22 20.08
N PHE A 338 4.04 20.77 20.01
CA PHE A 338 4.86 20.75 18.81
C PHE A 338 5.19 19.31 18.46
N VAL A 339 5.09 18.96 17.20
CA VAL A 339 5.57 17.69 16.68
C VAL A 339 6.49 17.99 15.51
N ALA A 340 7.79 17.87 15.74
CA ALA A 340 8.81 18.00 14.71
C ALA A 340 9.19 16.61 14.19
N GLY A 341 9.38 16.47 12.89
CA GLY A 341 9.80 15.24 12.25
C GLY A 341 10.85 15.49 11.18
N TYR A 342 11.85 14.64 11.14
CA TYR A 342 12.81 14.56 10.05
C TYR A 342 12.94 13.12 9.58
N GLN A 343 12.81 12.90 8.28
CA GLN A 343 13.00 11.60 7.64
C GLN A 343 14.01 11.75 6.52
N TYR A 344 15.02 10.90 6.55
CA TYR A 344 15.96 10.70 5.46
C TYR A 344 15.75 9.28 4.92
N ARG A 345 15.57 9.15 3.63
CA ARG A 345 15.38 7.86 2.96
C ARG A 345 16.21 7.81 1.69
N ASP A 346 16.92 6.72 1.48
CA ASP A 346 17.62 6.44 0.23
C ASP A 346 17.54 4.94 -0.12
N ASN A 347 17.96 4.60 -1.34
CA ASN A 347 18.08 3.24 -1.81
C ASN A 347 19.54 2.82 -2.08
N LYS A 348 20.51 3.51 -1.47
CA LYS A 348 21.94 3.15 -1.58
C LYS A 348 22.28 1.99 -0.65
N LEU A 349 21.90 0.77 -0.99
CA LEU A 349 22.18 -0.43 -0.21
C LEU A 349 23.40 -1.21 -0.71
N SER A 350 23.97 -0.82 -1.84
CA SER A 350 25.15 -1.39 -2.42
C SER A 350 25.95 -0.27 -3.08
N ASP A 351 27.27 -0.40 -3.12
CA ASP A 351 28.16 0.54 -3.82
C ASP A 351 27.97 0.46 -5.35
N LEU A 352 27.32 -0.59 -5.84
CA LEU A 352 26.91 -0.70 -7.25
C LEU A 352 25.85 0.34 -7.64
N ILE A 353 25.11 0.91 -6.67
CA ILE A 353 24.14 1.97 -6.93
C ILE A 353 24.85 3.32 -6.94
N VAL A 354 25.24 3.75 -8.13
CA VAL A 354 26.00 5.00 -8.32
C VAL A 354 25.15 6.23 -8.04
N ASN A 355 23.87 6.21 -8.44
CA ASN A 355 22.96 7.35 -8.35
C ASN A 355 21.72 7.01 -7.51
N PRO A 356 21.84 6.94 -6.16
CA PRO A 356 20.72 6.60 -5.30
C PRO A 356 19.66 7.71 -5.30
N ILE A 357 18.41 7.30 -5.22
CA ILE A 357 17.31 8.24 -4.99
C ILE A 357 17.28 8.58 -3.50
N VAL A 358 17.52 9.84 -3.19
CA VAL A 358 17.48 10.37 -1.83
C VAL A 358 16.22 11.19 -1.65
N THR A 359 15.45 10.89 -0.60
CA THR A 359 14.27 11.66 -0.19
C THR A 359 14.49 12.20 1.22
N LYS A 360 14.33 13.49 1.40
CA LYS A 360 14.40 14.17 2.70
C LYS A 360 13.04 14.78 2.99
N THR A 361 12.47 14.45 4.13
CA THR A 361 11.19 15.01 4.58
C THR A 361 11.41 15.71 5.91
N PHE A 362 11.01 16.98 5.97
CA PHE A 362 10.90 17.74 7.21
C PHE A 362 9.42 18.01 7.47
N SER A 363 8.98 17.86 8.72
CA SER A 363 7.62 18.21 9.13
C SER A 363 7.61 18.91 10.48
N LEU A 364 6.74 19.90 10.61
CA LEU A 364 6.47 20.59 11.87
C LEU A 364 4.96 20.77 11.99
N ASN A 365 4.39 20.20 13.04
CA ASN A 365 3.00 20.41 13.41
C ASN A 365 2.96 21.15 14.75
N THR A 366 2.20 22.23 14.81
CA THR A 366 1.96 23.02 16.00
C THR A 366 0.48 23.04 16.31
N THR A 367 0.12 22.68 17.53
CA THR A 367 -1.27 22.70 18.01
C THR A 367 -1.37 23.51 19.29
N LEU A 368 -2.24 24.51 19.27
CA LEU A 368 -2.57 25.33 20.44
C LEU A 368 -4.04 25.10 20.80
N VAL A 369 -4.28 24.66 22.04
CA VAL A 369 -5.62 24.45 22.61
C VAL A 369 -5.64 25.17 23.97
N PRO A 370 -5.98 26.47 24.01
CA PRO A 370 -5.84 27.27 25.23
C PRO A 370 -6.72 26.81 26.39
N GLY A 371 -7.87 26.23 26.11
CA GLY A 371 -8.79 25.69 27.11
C GLY A 371 -10.22 25.53 26.60
N PRO A 372 -11.13 25.07 27.44
CA PRO A 372 -12.54 24.96 27.09
C PRO A 372 -13.14 26.30 26.62
N GLY A 373 -13.84 26.30 25.50
CA GLY A 373 -14.48 27.48 24.94
C GLY A 373 -13.54 28.46 24.21
N ALA A 374 -12.22 28.23 24.24
CA ALA A 374 -11.27 29.05 23.49
C ALA A 374 -10.96 28.45 22.10
N PRO A 375 -10.64 29.29 21.12
CA PRO A 375 -10.24 28.80 19.80
C PRO A 375 -9.00 27.92 19.86
N SER A 376 -9.02 26.80 19.12
CA SER A 376 -7.83 25.97 18.91
C SER A 376 -7.23 26.26 17.53
N ILE A 377 -5.90 26.28 17.47
CA ILE A 377 -5.13 26.56 16.25
C ILE A 377 -4.22 25.37 15.96
N VAL A 378 -4.22 24.93 14.71
CA VAL A 378 -3.29 23.92 14.20
C VAL A 378 -2.57 24.53 13.00
N ALA A 379 -1.24 24.41 13.00
CA ALA A 379 -0.42 24.75 11.85
C ALA A 379 0.48 23.55 11.50
N ASN A 380 0.58 23.23 10.23
CA ASN A 380 1.42 22.16 9.72
C ASN A 380 2.27 22.67 8.57
N ILE A 381 3.55 22.33 8.60
CA ILE A 381 4.52 22.57 7.52
C ILE A 381 5.18 21.24 7.22
N GLN A 382 5.16 20.82 5.95
CA GLN A 382 5.89 19.66 5.49
C GLN A 382 6.63 19.98 4.20
N SER A 383 7.92 19.72 4.18
CA SER A 383 8.78 19.86 3.01
C SER A 383 9.36 18.48 2.65
N ILE A 384 9.23 18.10 1.38
CA ILE A 384 9.75 16.84 0.84
C ILE A 384 10.66 17.20 -0.33
N GLY A 385 11.95 16.92 -0.20
CA GLY A 385 12.92 17.05 -1.28
C GLY A 385 13.33 15.66 -1.80
N LYS A 386 13.45 15.49 -3.11
CA LYS A 386 13.86 14.26 -3.76
C LYS A 386 14.93 14.54 -4.81
N THR A 387 16.04 13.81 -4.77
CA THR A 387 17.16 13.95 -5.71
C THR A 387 17.85 12.61 -5.93
N ASN A 388 18.45 12.43 -7.10
CA ASN A 388 19.27 11.25 -7.41
C ASN A 388 20.71 11.58 -7.81
N GLY A 389 21.12 12.85 -7.77
CA GLY A 389 22.49 13.26 -8.05
C GLY A 389 22.94 13.08 -9.51
N ILE A 390 22.03 12.76 -10.43
CA ILE A 390 22.35 12.68 -11.86
C ILE A 390 22.34 14.09 -12.43
N ASP A 391 23.46 14.50 -13.05
CA ASP A 391 23.62 15.84 -13.63
C ASP A 391 23.45 15.86 -15.15
N SER A 392 23.61 14.71 -15.83
CA SER A 392 23.56 14.59 -17.29
C SER A 392 22.31 13.84 -17.76
N ILE A 393 21.90 14.14 -18.98
CA ILE A 393 20.84 13.45 -19.70
C ILE A 393 21.46 12.25 -20.43
N ASP A 394 20.75 11.11 -20.46
CA ASP A 394 21.18 9.96 -21.24
C ASP A 394 21.08 10.25 -22.73
N THR A 395 22.17 10.02 -23.45
CA THR A 395 22.27 10.19 -24.90
C THR A 395 22.81 8.92 -25.54
N ASP A 396 22.46 8.70 -26.82
CA ASP A 396 23.05 7.65 -27.62
C ASP A 396 24.52 8.00 -28.01
N LYS A 397 25.19 7.08 -28.69
CA LYS A 397 26.57 7.27 -29.17
C LYS A 397 26.74 8.44 -30.17
N TYR A 398 25.66 8.96 -30.69
CA TYR A 398 25.63 10.11 -31.61
C TYR A 398 25.19 11.41 -30.91
N GLY A 399 24.98 11.38 -29.60
CA GLY A 399 24.51 12.54 -28.82
C GLY A 399 23.00 12.81 -28.93
N ASN A 400 22.23 11.88 -29.50
CA ASN A 400 20.78 12.02 -29.53
C ASN A 400 20.20 11.70 -28.15
N PHE A 401 19.16 12.43 -27.79
CA PHE A 401 18.45 12.22 -26.53
C PHE A 401 17.81 10.82 -26.46
N LEU A 402 18.08 10.09 -25.39
CA LEU A 402 17.42 8.84 -25.05
C LEU A 402 16.36 9.05 -23.96
N ARG A 403 16.80 9.48 -22.80
CA ARG A 403 15.89 9.74 -21.66
C ARG A 403 16.52 10.70 -20.65
N ASP A 404 15.69 11.34 -19.84
CA ASP A 404 16.10 12.19 -18.74
C ASP A 404 15.77 11.50 -17.40
N ASN A 405 16.77 10.89 -16.78
CA ASN A 405 16.65 10.19 -15.51
C ASN A 405 16.98 11.07 -14.30
N ARG A 406 17.29 12.35 -14.51
CA ARG A 406 17.58 13.28 -13.43
C ARG A 406 16.36 13.49 -12.55
N GLU A 407 16.57 13.47 -11.25
CA GLU A 407 15.53 13.78 -10.26
C GLU A 407 16.04 14.87 -9.33
N ASN A 408 15.35 16.00 -9.27
CA ASN A 408 15.56 17.06 -8.29
C ASN A 408 14.25 17.81 -8.11
N SER A 409 13.41 17.32 -7.24
CA SER A 409 12.09 17.88 -7.01
C SER A 409 11.87 18.23 -5.54
N GLN A 410 10.96 19.17 -5.31
CA GLN A 410 10.56 19.60 -3.99
C GLN A 410 9.04 19.74 -3.91
N ALA A 411 8.45 19.20 -2.85
CA ALA A 411 7.07 19.44 -2.47
C ALA A 411 7.03 20.17 -1.14
N LEU A 412 6.19 21.20 -1.06
CA LEU A 412 5.92 21.97 0.16
C LEU A 412 4.42 21.94 0.44
N ASN A 413 4.05 21.47 1.61
CA ASN A 413 2.68 21.48 2.11
C ASN A 413 2.60 22.40 3.33
N LEU A 414 1.73 23.40 3.25
CA LEU A 414 1.43 24.34 4.31
C LEU A 414 -0.05 24.24 4.65
N MET A 415 -0.37 23.98 5.91
CA MET A 415 -1.75 23.94 6.40
C MET A 415 -1.89 24.78 7.65
N ALA A 416 -2.95 25.55 7.73
CA ALA A 416 -3.38 26.21 8.95
C ALA A 416 -4.87 25.98 9.18
N SER A 417 -5.25 25.73 10.42
CA SER A 417 -6.64 25.51 10.82
C SER A 417 -6.92 26.22 12.14
N ILE A 418 -8.08 26.84 12.21
CA ILE A 418 -8.61 27.41 13.45
C ILE A 418 -10.01 26.84 13.70
N ASN A 419 -10.24 26.34 14.90
CA ASN A 419 -11.56 25.86 15.34
C ASN A 419 -12.03 26.76 16.48
N ILE A 420 -13.18 27.37 16.31
CA ILE A 420 -13.78 28.30 17.23
C ILE A 420 -15.04 27.67 17.82
N PRO A 421 -14.99 27.19 19.08
CA PRO A 421 -16.17 26.70 19.76
C PRO A 421 -17.03 27.88 20.23
N GLY A 422 -18.33 27.75 20.08
CA GLY A 422 -19.33 28.67 20.60
C GLY A 422 -20.33 27.88 21.47
N SER A 423 -20.64 28.40 22.65
CA SER A 423 -21.67 27.83 23.51
C SER A 423 -22.75 28.89 23.76
N PHE A 424 -23.95 28.61 23.31
CA PHE A 424 -25.12 29.47 23.45
C PHE A 424 -26.15 28.74 24.33
N LYS A 425 -27.12 29.51 24.87
CA LYS A 425 -28.11 28.94 25.79
C LYS A 425 -28.81 27.67 25.28
N ASN A 426 -29.08 27.60 23.97
CA ASN A 426 -29.87 26.52 23.37
C ASN A 426 -29.08 25.67 22.35
N PHE A 427 -27.84 26.00 22.05
CA PHE A 427 -27.03 25.21 21.11
C PHE A 427 -25.54 25.44 21.32
N THR A 428 -24.76 24.46 20.88
CA THR A 428 -23.31 24.59 20.76
C THR A 428 -22.92 24.64 19.28
N SER A 429 -21.92 25.44 18.96
CA SER A 429 -21.42 25.60 17.60
C SER A 429 -19.91 25.38 17.56
N ILE A 430 -19.41 24.82 16.48
CA ILE A 430 -17.98 24.78 16.16
C ILE A 430 -17.83 25.33 14.75
N SER A 431 -17.12 26.45 14.64
CA SER A 431 -16.74 27.02 13.36
C SER A 431 -15.29 26.67 13.07
N SER A 432 -15.01 26.04 11.94
CA SER A 432 -13.66 25.62 11.53
C SER A 432 -13.29 26.32 10.23
N PHE A 433 -12.09 26.92 10.21
CA PHE A 433 -11.51 27.49 9.00
C PHE A 433 -10.19 26.81 8.73
N ASN A 434 -10.00 26.35 7.50
CA ASN A 434 -8.77 25.66 7.10
C ASN A 434 -8.24 26.29 5.81
N ILE A 435 -6.94 26.48 5.77
CA ILE A 435 -6.21 26.90 4.58
C ILE A 435 -5.13 25.86 4.35
N ASN A 436 -5.05 25.36 3.12
CA ASN A 436 -4.02 24.41 2.70
C ASN A 436 -3.40 24.85 1.38
N SER A 437 -2.08 24.78 1.29
CA SER A 437 -1.32 25.04 0.07
C SER A 437 -0.30 23.94 -0.13
N ILE A 438 -0.41 23.22 -1.25
CA ILE A 438 0.53 22.20 -1.68
C ILE A 438 1.20 22.72 -2.94
N THR A 439 2.53 22.85 -2.90
CA THR A 439 3.34 23.26 -4.03
C THR A 439 4.28 22.13 -4.39
N TYR A 440 4.30 21.73 -5.64
CA TYR A 440 5.32 20.84 -6.20
C TYR A 440 6.14 21.62 -7.21
N SER A 441 7.46 21.49 -7.14
CA SER A 441 8.39 22.09 -8.10
C SER A 441 9.44 21.08 -8.53
N ASP A 442 9.71 21.03 -9.83
CA ASP A 442 10.88 20.38 -10.41
C ASP A 442 11.96 21.44 -10.61
N ASN A 443 13.05 21.33 -9.85
CA ASN A 443 14.17 22.28 -9.92
C ASN A 443 14.94 22.18 -11.25
N LEU A 444 14.76 21.09 -12.00
CA LEU A 444 15.35 20.87 -13.31
C LEU A 444 14.48 21.36 -14.47
N SER A 445 13.30 21.92 -14.20
CA SER A 445 12.31 22.28 -15.22
C SER A 445 12.87 23.15 -16.35
N LYS A 446 13.79 24.08 -16.06
CA LYS A 446 14.43 24.95 -17.07
C LYS A 446 15.43 24.21 -17.97
N SER A 447 16.03 23.14 -17.48
CA SER A 447 17.05 22.35 -18.20
C SER A 447 16.49 21.08 -18.84
N ARG A 448 15.21 20.77 -18.61
CA ARG A 448 14.57 19.62 -19.25
C ARG A 448 14.24 19.91 -20.71
N LYS A 449 14.28 18.88 -21.56
CA LYS A 449 13.78 19.00 -22.92
C LYS A 449 12.27 19.23 -22.93
N LYS A 450 11.75 19.83 -23.99
CA LYS A 450 10.33 20.21 -24.16
C LYS A 450 9.37 19.04 -23.90
N ASP A 451 9.74 17.83 -24.33
CA ASP A 451 8.91 16.63 -24.19
C ASP A 451 8.80 16.11 -22.75
N TYR A 452 9.65 16.58 -21.83
CA TYR A 452 9.70 16.19 -20.40
C TYR A 452 9.55 17.40 -19.49
N PHE A 453 8.62 18.25 -19.82
CA PHE A 453 8.47 19.51 -19.14
C PHE A 453 7.62 19.36 -17.89
N PHE A 454 8.25 19.47 -16.72
CA PHE A 454 7.59 19.58 -15.44
C PHE A 454 7.78 20.97 -14.86
N GLN A 455 6.71 21.71 -14.70
CA GLN A 455 6.73 23.00 -14.02
C GLN A 455 6.20 22.88 -12.59
N LYS A 456 6.30 23.98 -11.89
CA LYS A 456 5.68 24.17 -10.60
C LYS A 456 4.16 24.00 -10.70
N SER A 457 3.61 22.97 -10.05
CA SER A 457 2.17 22.85 -9.81
C SER A 457 1.83 23.33 -8.40
N GLU A 458 0.64 23.88 -8.24
CA GLU A 458 0.19 24.40 -6.95
C GLU A 458 -1.29 24.10 -6.75
N THR A 459 -1.61 23.58 -5.57
CA THR A 459 -2.99 23.38 -5.13
C THR A 459 -3.21 24.23 -3.88
N LYS A 460 -4.20 25.12 -3.91
CA LYS A 460 -4.64 25.89 -2.76
C LYS A 460 -6.06 25.52 -2.43
N SER A 461 -6.35 25.31 -1.17
CA SER A 461 -7.73 25.13 -0.72
C SER A 461 -8.01 25.97 0.52
N ILE A 462 -9.21 26.53 0.55
CA ILE A 462 -9.78 27.23 1.69
C ILE A 462 -11.09 26.57 2.00
N SER A 463 -11.27 26.14 3.25
CA SER A 463 -12.54 25.59 3.69
C SER A 463 -13.05 26.25 4.96
N ALA A 464 -14.35 26.41 5.03
CA ALA A 464 -15.08 26.85 6.21
C ALA A 464 -16.15 25.84 6.54
N THR A 465 -16.25 25.42 7.78
CA THR A 465 -17.27 24.49 8.25
C THR A 465 -17.89 25.01 9.52
N ILE A 466 -19.22 24.95 9.62
CA ILE A 466 -19.97 25.29 10.81
C ILE A 466 -20.81 24.08 11.20
N SER A 467 -20.53 23.55 12.37
CA SER A 467 -21.26 22.43 12.97
C SER A 467 -22.03 22.92 14.19
N ASN A 468 -23.34 22.83 14.15
CA ASN A 468 -24.21 23.20 15.26
C ASN A 468 -24.90 21.98 15.84
N ARG A 469 -25.02 21.97 17.16
CA ARG A 469 -25.80 20.99 17.91
C ARG A 469 -26.85 21.73 18.74
N PHE A 470 -28.10 21.58 18.33
CA PHE A 470 -29.28 22.13 19.00
C PHE A 470 -29.85 21.02 19.90
N ASN A 471 -29.78 21.20 21.20
CA ASN A 471 -30.14 20.18 22.19
C ASN A 471 -29.37 18.84 21.97
N SER A 472 -29.88 17.73 22.49
CA SER A 472 -29.31 16.40 22.28
C SER A 472 -29.63 15.83 20.89
N SER A 473 -30.71 16.29 20.27
CA SER A 473 -31.36 15.58 19.15
C SER A 473 -31.05 16.15 17.77
N LEU A 474 -30.87 17.47 17.62
CA LEU A 474 -30.69 18.12 16.32
C LEU A 474 -29.26 18.55 16.09
N LYS A 475 -28.66 18.15 14.98
CA LYS A 475 -27.34 18.57 14.51
C LYS A 475 -27.42 19.09 13.09
N THR A 476 -26.68 20.16 12.80
CA THR A 476 -26.50 20.66 11.44
C THR A 476 -25.01 20.83 11.15
N ASN A 477 -24.64 20.54 9.92
CA ASN A 477 -23.27 20.76 9.46
C ASN A 477 -23.31 21.42 8.08
N SER A 478 -22.68 22.57 7.96
CA SER A 478 -22.57 23.33 6.71
C SER A 478 -21.09 23.51 6.39
N SER A 479 -20.68 23.19 5.17
CA SER A 479 -19.31 23.38 4.75
C SER A 479 -19.22 24.06 3.38
N TYR A 480 -18.25 24.92 3.25
CA TYR A 480 -17.83 25.54 2.01
C TYR A 480 -16.36 25.22 1.75
N ASN A 481 -16.03 24.82 0.54
CA ASN A 481 -14.66 24.56 0.14
C ASN A 481 -14.38 25.19 -1.23
N LEU A 482 -13.27 25.89 -1.33
CA LEU A 482 -12.71 26.44 -2.56
C LEU A 482 -11.34 25.82 -2.78
N THR A 483 -11.15 25.11 -3.89
CA THR A 483 -9.86 24.53 -4.27
C THR A 483 -9.44 25.09 -5.62
N GLU A 484 -8.24 25.60 -5.69
CA GLU A 484 -7.60 26.10 -6.89
C GLU A 484 -6.40 25.21 -7.22
N ILE A 485 -6.41 24.62 -8.41
CA ILE A 485 -5.34 23.75 -8.92
C ILE A 485 -4.71 24.45 -10.10
N SER A 486 -3.43 24.71 -9.97
CA SER A 486 -2.63 25.36 -11.00
C SER A 486 -1.68 24.34 -11.62
N ILE A 487 -1.90 24.05 -12.89
CA ILE A 487 -1.13 23.07 -13.67
C ILE A 487 -0.43 23.79 -14.82
N PRO A 488 0.88 23.61 -14.97
CA PRO A 488 1.60 24.11 -16.12
C PRO A 488 1.27 23.25 -17.35
N TYR A 489 1.23 23.87 -18.53
CA TYR A 489 1.11 23.19 -19.81
C TYR A 489 1.88 23.96 -20.90
N LEU A 490 2.21 23.29 -21.97
CA LEU A 490 2.73 23.92 -23.19
C LEU A 490 1.58 24.18 -24.15
N ASP A 491 1.51 25.38 -24.70
CA ASP A 491 0.56 25.68 -25.76
C ASP A 491 1.04 25.16 -27.12
N SER A 492 0.26 25.40 -28.16
CA SER A 492 0.58 24.97 -29.55
C SER A 492 1.90 25.57 -30.07
N GLU A 493 2.38 26.66 -29.51
CA GLU A 493 3.65 27.32 -29.86
C GLU A 493 4.80 26.87 -28.96
N ASN A 494 4.59 25.86 -28.10
CA ASN A 494 5.52 25.39 -27.08
C ASN A 494 5.90 26.46 -26.04
N VAL A 495 5.02 27.43 -25.81
CA VAL A 495 5.18 28.42 -24.74
C VAL A 495 4.57 27.89 -23.45
N ALA A 496 5.32 27.99 -22.36
CA ALA A 496 4.84 27.55 -21.06
C ALA A 496 3.72 28.45 -20.55
N LYS A 497 2.54 27.91 -20.41
CA LYS A 497 1.36 28.55 -19.83
C LYS A 497 0.89 27.82 -18.59
N LYS A 498 0.00 28.46 -17.85
CA LYS A 498 -0.54 27.96 -16.59
C LYS A 498 -2.05 27.88 -16.69
N ARG A 499 -2.59 26.67 -16.55
CA ARG A 499 -4.03 26.47 -16.41
C ARG A 499 -4.40 26.50 -14.94
N ILE A 500 -5.44 27.23 -14.60
CA ILE A 500 -5.97 27.31 -13.25
C ILE A 500 -7.37 26.73 -13.26
N ASP A 501 -7.51 25.58 -12.61
CA ASP A 501 -8.79 24.91 -12.42
C ASP A 501 -9.29 25.25 -11.01
N ARG A 502 -10.46 25.88 -10.91
CA ARG A 502 -11.06 26.30 -9.64
C ARG A 502 -12.29 25.46 -9.35
N TRP A 503 -12.29 24.80 -8.21
CA TRP A 503 -13.39 23.98 -7.73
C TRP A 503 -14.02 24.61 -6.51
N THR A 504 -15.33 24.77 -6.53
CA THR A 504 -16.13 25.26 -5.40
C THR A 504 -17.08 24.16 -4.98
N SER A 505 -17.12 23.84 -3.69
CA SER A 505 -18.13 22.94 -3.14
C SER A 505 -18.84 23.55 -1.95
N LEU A 506 -20.13 23.30 -1.88
CA LEU A 506 -21.01 23.67 -0.78
C LEU A 506 -21.74 22.39 -0.33
N SER A 507 -21.70 22.09 0.94
CA SER A 507 -22.51 21.01 1.49
C SER A 507 -23.26 21.47 2.74
N ASN A 508 -24.45 20.92 2.91
CA ASN A 508 -25.25 21.12 4.10
C ASN A 508 -25.87 19.79 4.48
N SER A 509 -25.82 19.45 5.76
CA SER A 509 -26.48 18.25 6.29
C SER A 509 -27.16 18.57 7.62
N LEU A 510 -28.25 17.86 7.85
CA LEU A 510 -29.05 17.92 9.05
C LEU A 510 -29.26 16.49 9.53
N SER A 511 -29.11 16.25 10.83
CA SER A 511 -29.48 14.99 11.46
C SER A 511 -30.32 15.26 12.70
N TYR A 512 -31.36 14.46 12.88
CA TYR A 512 -32.24 14.54 14.00
C TYR A 512 -32.44 13.16 14.64
N THR A 513 -32.18 13.08 15.94
CA THR A 513 -32.34 11.85 16.73
C THR A 513 -33.64 11.87 17.47
N LEU A 514 -34.51 10.92 17.17
CA LEU A 514 -35.76 10.66 17.87
C LEU A 514 -35.47 9.70 19.03
N GLU A 515 -35.06 10.23 20.18
CA GLU A 515 -34.61 9.42 21.33
C GLU A 515 -35.66 8.40 21.77
N LYS A 516 -36.93 8.79 21.79
CA LYS A 516 -38.05 7.92 22.20
C LYS A 516 -38.20 6.66 21.34
N PHE A 517 -37.77 6.71 20.10
CA PHE A 517 -37.91 5.61 19.13
C PHE A 517 -36.57 5.02 18.72
N SER A 518 -35.44 5.51 19.28
CA SER A 518 -34.09 5.14 18.88
C SER A 518 -33.86 5.25 17.36
N VAL A 519 -34.42 6.29 16.74
CA VAL A 519 -34.31 6.56 15.30
C VAL A 519 -33.49 7.79 15.06
N ASN A 520 -32.51 7.70 14.19
CA ASN A 520 -31.73 8.82 13.72
C ASN A 520 -32.05 9.08 12.24
N ILE A 521 -32.54 10.27 11.93
CA ILE A 521 -32.92 10.68 10.57
C ILE A 521 -31.96 11.77 10.13
N GLY A 522 -31.38 11.61 8.95
CA GLY A 522 -30.46 12.59 8.37
C GLY A 522 -30.80 12.92 6.92
N GLY A 523 -30.43 14.12 6.53
CA GLY A 523 -30.52 14.55 5.14
C GLY A 523 -29.43 15.55 4.81
N GLY A 524 -29.06 15.64 3.55
CA GLY A 524 -28.04 16.56 3.13
C GLY A 524 -28.12 16.90 1.65
N PHE A 525 -27.56 18.05 1.35
CA PHE A 525 -27.37 18.57 0.00
C PHE A 525 -25.90 18.86 -0.22
N ASP A 526 -25.36 18.47 -1.36
CA ASP A 526 -24.03 18.82 -1.81
C ASP A 526 -24.05 19.42 -3.23
N PHE A 527 -23.26 20.46 -3.43
CA PHE A 527 -23.03 21.09 -4.72
C PHE A 527 -21.54 21.21 -4.95
N THR A 528 -21.07 20.84 -6.13
CA THR A 528 -19.66 21.02 -6.54
C THR A 528 -19.62 21.51 -7.97
N SER A 529 -18.79 22.54 -8.21
CA SER A 529 -18.59 23.14 -9.53
C SER A 529 -17.14 23.49 -9.77
N ASN A 530 -16.64 23.24 -10.99
CA ASN A 530 -15.34 23.72 -11.41
C ASN A 530 -15.36 25.09 -12.11
N GLY A 531 -16.51 25.76 -12.11
CA GLY A 531 -16.72 27.07 -12.69
C GLY A 531 -17.06 27.05 -14.19
N LYS A 532 -17.64 28.16 -14.65
CA LYS A 532 -18.12 28.29 -16.03
C LYS A 532 -17.02 28.45 -17.07
N ASN A 533 -15.83 28.87 -16.66
CA ASN A 533 -14.71 29.18 -17.56
C ASN A 533 -13.79 27.98 -17.82
N ASN A 534 -14.02 26.86 -17.14
CA ASN A 534 -13.27 25.64 -17.37
C ASN A 534 -13.92 24.83 -18.51
N THR A 535 -13.09 24.17 -19.28
CA THR A 535 -13.54 23.29 -20.35
C THR A 535 -12.98 21.88 -20.11
N PRO A 536 -13.83 20.90 -19.74
CA PRO A 536 -15.29 21.00 -19.55
C PRO A 536 -15.70 21.72 -18.25
N SER A 537 -16.83 22.40 -18.28
CA SER A 537 -17.50 22.92 -17.09
C SER A 537 -18.36 21.80 -16.48
N ILE A 538 -18.15 21.52 -15.21
CA ILE A 538 -18.78 20.42 -14.48
C ILE A 538 -19.55 20.99 -13.27
N ASN A 539 -20.83 20.64 -13.15
CA ASN A 539 -21.63 20.93 -11.98
C ASN A 539 -22.26 19.64 -11.46
N LEU A 540 -22.01 19.34 -10.20
CA LEU A 540 -22.51 18.17 -9.50
C LEU A 540 -23.47 18.62 -8.39
N TYR A 541 -24.66 18.05 -8.36
CA TYR A 541 -25.66 18.26 -7.31
C TYR A 541 -25.98 16.93 -6.66
N GLY A 542 -25.89 16.84 -5.36
CA GLY A 542 -26.17 15.63 -4.60
C GLY A 542 -27.25 15.88 -3.54
N LEU A 543 -28.15 14.94 -3.39
CA LEU A 543 -29.11 14.85 -2.29
C LEU A 543 -28.91 13.51 -1.60
N LYS A 544 -28.92 13.52 -0.27
CA LYS A 544 -28.78 12.33 0.57
C LYS A 544 -29.84 12.35 1.64
N PHE A 545 -30.37 11.19 1.91
CA PHE A 545 -31.27 10.95 3.04
C PHE A 545 -30.84 9.63 3.69
N ASN A 546 -30.76 9.61 5.01
CA ASN A 546 -30.49 8.41 5.78
C ASN A 546 -31.45 8.33 6.98
N ALA A 547 -31.80 7.11 7.35
CA ALA A 547 -32.51 6.82 8.57
C ALA A 547 -31.95 5.54 9.17
N ASP A 548 -31.49 5.63 10.41
CA ASP A 548 -30.97 4.51 11.19
C ASP A 548 -31.89 4.28 12.36
N TRP A 549 -32.36 3.06 12.52
CA TRP A 549 -33.27 2.66 13.58
C TRP A 549 -32.64 1.52 14.39
N ASP A 550 -32.36 1.79 15.65
CA ASP A 550 -31.98 0.79 16.63
C ASP A 550 -33.25 0.07 17.14
N ILE A 551 -33.57 -1.06 16.50
CA ILE A 551 -34.82 -1.83 16.81
C ILE A 551 -34.72 -2.43 18.21
N VAL A 552 -33.55 -3.00 18.55
CA VAL A 552 -33.14 -3.47 19.87
C VAL A 552 -31.66 -3.21 20.02
N ASP A 553 -31.09 -3.34 21.25
CA ASP A 553 -29.72 -2.94 21.58
C ASP A 553 -28.64 -3.41 20.59
N ASN A 554 -28.87 -4.52 19.91
CA ASN A 554 -27.89 -5.11 18.99
C ASN A 554 -28.36 -5.20 17.53
N LEU A 555 -29.57 -4.70 17.18
CA LEU A 555 -30.14 -4.82 15.85
C LEU A 555 -30.45 -3.44 15.27
N ILE A 556 -29.75 -3.08 14.20
CA ILE A 556 -29.86 -1.77 13.54
C ILE A 556 -30.42 -1.97 12.14
N LEU A 557 -31.45 -1.23 11.79
CA LEU A 557 -31.97 -1.10 10.42
C LEU A 557 -31.54 0.25 9.86
N SER A 558 -30.75 0.24 8.79
CA SER A 558 -30.29 1.45 8.12
C SER A 558 -30.90 1.57 6.73
N PHE A 559 -31.49 2.73 6.45
CA PHE A 559 -32.00 3.12 5.13
C PHE A 559 -31.17 4.29 4.61
N ASN A 560 -30.63 4.18 3.39
CA ASN A 560 -29.89 5.25 2.73
C ASN A 560 -30.43 5.47 1.31
N LEU A 561 -30.80 6.70 1.01
CA LEU A 561 -31.17 7.16 -0.31
C LEU A 561 -30.19 8.23 -0.75
N SER A 562 -29.61 8.10 -1.92
CA SER A 562 -28.75 9.14 -2.50
C SER A 562 -29.11 9.35 -3.96
N THR A 563 -29.12 10.59 -4.39
CA THR A 563 -29.23 10.95 -5.80
C THR A 563 -28.17 11.98 -6.15
N ARG A 564 -27.58 11.84 -7.32
CA ARG A 564 -26.59 12.77 -7.86
C ARG A 564 -26.95 13.13 -9.29
N LEU A 565 -26.94 14.41 -9.57
CA LEU A 565 -27.10 14.97 -10.90
C LEU A 565 -25.75 15.56 -11.32
N ASN A 566 -25.28 15.17 -12.49
CA ASN A 566 -24.08 15.72 -13.12
C ASN A 566 -24.48 16.46 -14.39
N ASN A 567 -24.06 17.72 -14.50
CA ASN A 567 -24.21 18.52 -15.72
C ASN A 567 -22.81 18.94 -16.18
N THR A 568 -22.38 18.38 -17.29
CA THR A 568 -21.07 18.66 -17.91
C THR A 568 -21.29 19.36 -19.24
N LYS A 569 -20.64 20.53 -19.41
CA LYS A 569 -20.68 21.31 -20.64
C LYS A 569 -19.30 21.44 -21.23
N THR A 570 -19.12 21.05 -22.45
CA THR A 570 -17.89 21.26 -23.23
C THR A 570 -18.09 22.44 -24.15
N LYS A 571 -17.16 23.38 -24.14
CA LYS A 571 -17.13 24.53 -25.02
C LYS A 571 -15.99 24.39 -26.00
N GLN A 572 -16.23 24.79 -27.23
CA GLN A 572 -15.20 24.91 -28.25
C GLN A 572 -15.15 26.37 -28.72
N TYR A 573 -13.96 26.88 -28.92
CA TYR A 573 -13.77 28.23 -29.45
C TYR A 573 -14.05 28.21 -30.95
N ASN A 574 -15.03 29.02 -31.39
CA ASN A 574 -15.34 29.19 -32.78
C ASN A 574 -14.50 30.35 -33.33
N THR A 575 -13.47 30.02 -34.11
CA THR A 575 -12.55 31.00 -34.69
C THR A 575 -13.21 31.93 -35.73
N ASN A 576 -14.34 31.55 -36.28
CA ASN A 576 -15.05 32.36 -37.29
C ASN A 576 -15.91 33.46 -36.63
N GLU A 577 -16.35 33.28 -35.41
CA GLU A 577 -17.23 34.22 -34.72
C GLU A 577 -16.60 34.89 -33.51
N ASP A 578 -15.33 34.56 -33.18
CA ASP A 578 -14.60 35.02 -32.00
C ASP A 578 -15.37 34.80 -30.67
N LYS A 579 -16.11 33.69 -30.60
CA LYS A 579 -16.95 33.34 -29.46
C LYS A 579 -16.78 31.88 -29.03
N GLU A 580 -16.92 31.66 -27.71
CA GLU A 580 -17.02 30.31 -27.16
C GLU A 580 -18.44 29.76 -27.34
N GLU A 581 -18.59 28.67 -28.08
CA GLU A 581 -19.85 27.97 -28.24
C GLU A 581 -19.88 26.67 -27.43
N ILE A 582 -21.05 26.34 -26.89
CA ILE A 582 -21.28 25.05 -26.20
C ILE A 582 -21.41 23.97 -27.27
N THR A 583 -20.38 23.12 -27.39
CA THR A 583 -20.37 22.02 -28.37
C THR A 583 -21.11 20.79 -27.89
N SER A 584 -21.13 20.52 -26.58
CA SER A 584 -21.90 19.42 -25.99
C SER A 584 -22.32 19.69 -24.56
N GLU A 585 -23.50 19.23 -24.22
CA GLU A 585 -24.01 19.24 -22.85
C GLU A 585 -24.47 17.82 -22.48
N TRP A 586 -23.88 17.28 -21.40
CA TRP A 586 -24.20 15.95 -20.91
C TRP A 586 -24.82 16.09 -19.52
N LYS A 587 -26.01 15.50 -19.37
CA LYS A 587 -26.71 15.39 -18.09
C LYS A 587 -26.83 13.92 -17.72
N THR A 588 -26.25 13.54 -16.61
CA THR A 588 -26.38 12.19 -16.07
C THR A 588 -26.96 12.26 -14.67
N SER A 589 -27.82 11.32 -14.35
CA SER A 589 -28.34 11.15 -13.01
C SER A 589 -28.04 9.75 -12.52
N SER A 590 -27.70 9.65 -11.24
CA SER A 590 -27.56 8.36 -10.56
C SER A 590 -28.32 8.43 -9.25
N SER A 591 -29.10 7.40 -8.97
CA SER A 591 -29.81 7.26 -7.69
C SER A 591 -29.55 5.88 -7.13
N GLY A 592 -29.33 5.80 -5.83
CA GLY A 592 -29.08 4.56 -5.12
C GLY A 592 -29.92 4.50 -3.86
N ILE A 593 -30.53 3.33 -3.64
CA ILE A 593 -31.24 2.99 -2.39
C ILE A 593 -30.48 1.81 -1.78
N ASN A 594 -30.15 1.93 -0.51
CA ASN A 594 -29.53 0.85 0.26
C ASN A 594 -30.31 0.64 1.55
N LEU A 595 -30.73 -0.61 1.77
CA LEU A 595 -31.34 -1.05 3.02
C LEU A 595 -30.43 -2.10 3.64
N THR A 596 -29.98 -1.86 4.86
CA THR A 596 -29.07 -2.74 5.56
C THR A 596 -29.64 -3.10 6.92
N LEU A 597 -29.67 -4.39 7.23
CA LEU A 597 -29.94 -4.91 8.55
C LEU A 597 -28.64 -5.40 9.16
N GLY A 598 -28.20 -4.76 10.22
CA GLY A 598 -26.97 -5.07 10.94
C GLY A 598 -27.25 -5.63 12.33
N TYR A 599 -26.54 -6.69 12.70
CA TYR A 599 -26.55 -7.21 14.07
C TYR A 599 -25.15 -7.05 14.67
N ARG A 600 -25.09 -6.48 15.86
CA ARG A 600 -23.83 -6.27 16.60
C ARG A 600 -23.70 -7.36 17.66
N PHE A 601 -22.66 -8.20 17.55
CA PHE A 601 -22.36 -9.27 18.49
C PHE A 601 -21.65 -8.75 19.74
#